data_4f2bde20cf43264383e83ec3aea3d3ba
#
_entry.id   4f2bde20cf43264383e83ec3aea3d3ba
#
_cell.length_a   1.000
_cell.length_b   1.000
_cell.length_c   1.000
_cell.angle_alpha   90.00
_cell.angle_beta   90.00
_cell.angle_gamma   90.00
#
_symmetry.space_group_name_H-M   'P 1'
#
loop_
_entity.id
_entity.type
_entity.pdbx_description
1 polymer ?
#
loop_
_entity_poly.entity_id
_entity_poly.type
_entity_poly.pdbx_seq_one_letter_code
_entity_poly.pdbx_strand_id
1 'polypeptide(L)'
;ENLLDIEDNSNPLNVRRGNPGLKPSFSHSMRLFYNTYNGDKQRGMMAHAFLNMTQNSITNSTTYNQTTGGVTVKPENINGNWNAMGMFGFNTALKDKRFTINSFSLVNYTNAVAYLYNESTQVNDKNTSTTLTLGENLNGTFRNDWFEFTINGSINYNFERNELRPENNQEPYTFGYGASTNISLPWSMTLSTNITNNARRGYRDASMNKNELIWNAQIAQNFLKGNAATISLEIYDILRQQSNISRSLTADMRSVSEYNGINSYCMLRFSYRLNVFGNKGARGNMRQGGFDGGGHRGPRGPHGGGPGRMMRF
;
A
#
# COMPACT_ATOMS: atom_id res chain seq x y z
N GLU A 1 8.41 -6.38 28.85
CA GLU A 1 8.33 -5.02 29.44
C GLU A 1 6.89 -4.67 29.84
N ASN A 2 5.88 -4.90 28.98
CA ASN A 2 4.48 -4.52 29.26
C ASN A 2 3.84 -5.19 30.48
N LEU A 3 4.35 -6.35 30.93
CA LEU A 3 3.82 -7.12 32.08
C LEU A 3 4.52 -6.79 33.41
N LEU A 4 5.61 -6.04 33.38
CA LEU A 4 6.33 -5.66 34.59
C LEU A 4 5.69 -4.39 35.17
N ASP A 5 5.48 -4.35 36.49
CA ASP A 5 5.03 -3.14 37.18
C ASP A 5 6.22 -2.21 37.42
N ILE A 6 6.81 -1.78 36.30
CA ILE A 6 7.93 -0.85 36.25
C ILE A 6 7.47 0.43 35.60
N GLU A 7 7.86 1.54 36.15
CA GLU A 7 7.64 2.88 35.60
C GLU A 7 8.93 3.37 34.99
N ASP A 8 8.91 3.60 33.68
CA ASP A 8 9.98 4.28 32.97
C ASP A 8 9.67 5.77 32.92
N ASN A 9 10.38 6.51 33.75
CA ASN A 9 10.30 7.97 33.88
C ASN A 9 11.56 8.66 33.33
N SER A 10 12.33 8.01 32.50
CA SER A 10 13.51 8.60 31.83
C SER A 10 13.15 9.88 31.04
N ASN A 11 11.91 9.97 30.58
CA ASN A 11 11.30 11.19 30.07
C ASN A 11 10.10 11.58 30.97
N PRO A 12 10.25 12.58 31.87
CA PRO A 12 9.18 12.98 32.81
C PRO A 12 7.89 13.49 32.12
N LEU A 13 7.98 13.90 30.85
CA LEU A 13 6.82 14.32 30.06
C LEU A 13 6.16 13.15 29.33
N ASN A 14 6.76 11.96 29.32
CA ASN A 14 6.21 10.77 28.68
C ASN A 14 6.60 9.51 29.51
N VAL A 15 5.87 9.30 30.59
CA VAL A 15 6.09 8.20 31.50
C VAL A 15 5.41 6.96 30.97
N ARG A 16 6.12 5.85 30.92
CA ARG A 16 5.56 4.54 30.53
C ARG A 16 5.46 3.64 31.75
N ARG A 17 4.29 3.02 31.93
CA ARG A 17 4.05 2.11 33.03
C ARG A 17 3.58 0.76 32.48
N GLY A 18 4.15 -0.34 32.97
CA GLY A 18 3.69 -1.68 32.63
C GLY A 18 2.35 -2.03 33.32
N ASN A 19 1.74 -3.12 32.89
CA ASN A 19 0.47 -3.62 33.43
C ASN A 19 0.54 -5.13 33.66
N PRO A 20 0.79 -5.59 34.89
CA PRO A 20 0.81 -7.02 35.23
C PRO A 20 -0.53 -7.71 35.02
N GLY A 21 -1.64 -6.96 34.98
CA GLY A 21 -2.99 -7.47 34.76
C GLY A 21 -3.35 -7.76 33.31
N LEU A 22 -2.41 -7.62 32.35
CA LEU A 22 -2.67 -7.89 30.94
C LEU A 22 -3.01 -9.36 30.70
N LYS A 23 -4.10 -9.56 29.96
CA LYS A 23 -4.52 -10.87 29.46
C LYS A 23 -3.87 -11.16 28.12
N PRO A 24 -3.59 -12.44 27.81
CA PRO A 24 -3.12 -12.81 26.47
C PRO A 24 -4.08 -12.37 25.38
N SER A 25 -3.53 -11.91 24.28
CA SER A 25 -4.26 -11.56 23.06
C SER A 25 -4.42 -12.80 22.18
N PHE A 26 -5.62 -13.01 21.64
CA PHE A 26 -5.93 -14.11 20.73
C PHE A 26 -6.39 -13.55 19.39
N SER A 27 -5.73 -13.99 18.32
CA SER A 27 -6.11 -13.62 16.95
C SER A 27 -6.73 -14.81 16.24
N HIS A 28 -7.92 -14.60 15.69
CA HIS A 28 -8.65 -15.55 14.87
C HIS A 28 -8.59 -15.08 13.43
N SER A 29 -8.05 -15.91 12.55
CA SER A 29 -7.93 -15.57 11.12
C SER A 29 -8.63 -16.62 10.27
N MET A 30 -9.45 -16.15 9.34
CA MET A 30 -10.08 -16.98 8.30
C MET A 30 -9.63 -16.48 6.94
N ARG A 31 -9.30 -17.39 6.06
CA ARG A 31 -8.89 -17.07 4.68
C ARG A 31 -9.59 -18.00 3.71
N LEU A 32 -10.21 -17.42 2.71
CA LEU A 32 -10.81 -18.13 1.59
C LEU A 32 -10.17 -17.63 0.31
N PHE A 33 -9.87 -18.52 -0.61
CA PHE A 33 -9.35 -18.15 -1.90
C PHE A 33 -9.88 -19.09 -2.97
N TYR A 34 -10.19 -18.51 -4.10
CA TYR A 34 -10.64 -19.20 -5.29
C TYR A 34 -9.85 -18.66 -6.47
N ASN A 35 -9.29 -19.57 -7.27
CA ASN A 35 -8.57 -19.22 -8.50
C ASN A 35 -8.98 -20.18 -9.59
N THR A 36 -9.25 -19.64 -10.77
CA THR A 36 -9.52 -20.44 -11.96
C THR A 36 -8.89 -19.78 -13.18
N TYR A 37 -8.48 -20.60 -14.14
CA TYR A 37 -7.95 -20.13 -15.40
C TYR A 37 -8.37 -21.06 -16.55
N ASN A 38 -8.89 -20.46 -17.61
CA ASN A 38 -9.21 -21.15 -18.86
C ASN A 38 -8.22 -20.68 -19.93
N GLY A 39 -7.33 -21.58 -20.37
CA GLY A 39 -6.28 -21.27 -21.32
C GLY A 39 -6.79 -20.93 -22.72
N ASP A 40 -7.84 -21.61 -23.20
CA ASP A 40 -8.39 -21.42 -24.54
C ASP A 40 -8.98 -20.00 -24.70
N LYS A 41 -9.66 -19.54 -23.67
CA LYS A 41 -10.29 -18.20 -23.61
C LYS A 41 -9.35 -17.16 -23.02
N GLN A 42 -8.15 -17.54 -22.54
CA GLN A 42 -7.24 -16.68 -21.79
C GLN A 42 -7.98 -15.90 -20.69
N ARG A 43 -8.85 -16.59 -19.96
CA ARG A 43 -9.71 -16.02 -18.93
C ARG A 43 -9.31 -16.56 -17.56
N GLY A 44 -9.03 -15.66 -16.65
CA GLY A 44 -8.73 -15.95 -15.26
C GLY A 44 -9.69 -15.24 -14.33
N MET A 45 -9.97 -15.86 -13.20
CA MET A 45 -10.71 -15.25 -12.09
C MET A 45 -10.02 -15.63 -10.81
N MET A 46 -9.91 -14.68 -9.90
CA MET A 46 -9.50 -14.91 -8.52
C MET A 46 -10.44 -14.21 -7.56
N ALA A 47 -10.73 -14.87 -6.45
CA ALA A 47 -11.49 -14.27 -5.36
C ALA A 47 -10.80 -14.66 -4.04
N HIS A 48 -10.48 -13.66 -3.23
CA HIS A 48 -9.88 -13.86 -1.93
C HIS A 48 -10.73 -13.15 -0.88
N ALA A 49 -10.97 -13.82 0.23
CA ALA A 49 -11.59 -13.22 1.39
C ALA A 49 -10.73 -13.50 2.63
N PHE A 50 -10.59 -12.51 3.46
CA PHE A 50 -9.81 -12.54 4.67
C PHE A 50 -10.60 -11.89 5.80
N LEU A 51 -10.66 -12.57 6.94
CA LEU A 51 -11.22 -12.05 8.19
C LEU A 51 -10.18 -12.26 9.26
N ASN A 52 -9.92 -11.21 10.03
CA ASN A 52 -9.10 -11.29 11.23
C ASN A 52 -9.81 -10.59 12.39
N MET A 53 -9.91 -11.26 13.53
CA MET A 53 -10.49 -10.72 14.76
C MET A 53 -9.49 -10.91 15.90
N THR A 54 -9.34 -9.90 16.75
CA THR A 54 -8.43 -9.98 17.88
C THR A 54 -9.20 -9.77 19.19
N GLN A 55 -9.21 -10.78 20.01
CA GLN A 55 -9.72 -10.71 21.38
C GLN A 55 -8.59 -10.27 22.33
N ASN A 56 -8.93 -9.47 23.34
CA ASN A 56 -7.99 -8.92 24.31
C ASN A 56 -6.80 -8.23 23.63
N SER A 57 -7.06 -7.50 22.55
CA SER A 57 -6.03 -6.68 21.88
C SER A 57 -5.38 -5.75 22.90
N ILE A 58 -4.07 -5.61 22.84
CA ILE A 58 -3.34 -4.72 23.74
C ILE A 58 -3.20 -3.37 23.02
N THR A 59 -3.69 -2.34 23.67
CA THR A 59 -3.58 -0.94 23.22
C THR A 59 -3.05 -0.06 24.34
N ASN A 60 -2.54 1.11 24.01
CA ASN A 60 -2.08 2.08 24.99
C ASN A 60 -3.27 2.92 25.48
N SER A 61 -3.37 3.05 26.80
CA SER A 61 -4.23 4.00 27.49
C SER A 61 -3.35 5.16 27.95
N THR A 62 -3.69 6.38 27.55
CA THR A 62 -2.88 7.57 27.82
C THR A 62 -3.62 8.51 28.74
N THR A 63 -3.01 8.84 29.88
CA THR A 63 -3.55 9.79 30.85
C THR A 63 -2.70 11.07 30.84
N TYR A 64 -3.34 12.21 30.75
CA TYR A 64 -2.69 13.51 30.79
C TYR A 64 -2.64 14.08 32.20
N ASN A 65 -1.48 14.56 32.59
CA ASN A 65 -1.32 15.34 33.81
C ASN A 65 -1.45 16.83 33.47
N GLN A 66 -2.58 17.43 33.83
CA GLN A 66 -2.87 18.83 33.53
C GLN A 66 -1.93 19.82 34.21
N THR A 67 -1.29 19.42 35.31
CA THR A 67 -0.37 20.30 36.07
C THR A 67 1.02 20.36 35.44
N THR A 68 1.51 19.21 34.96
CA THR A 68 2.86 19.10 34.41
C THR A 68 2.90 19.12 32.89
N GLY A 69 1.76 18.95 32.23
CA GLY A 69 1.67 18.72 30.78
C GLY A 69 2.21 17.36 30.33
N GLY A 70 2.61 16.51 31.29
CA GLY A 70 3.13 15.18 31.00
C GLY A 70 2.04 14.16 30.69
N VAL A 71 2.42 13.06 30.06
CA VAL A 71 1.54 11.94 29.76
C VAL A 71 2.03 10.66 30.41
N THR A 72 1.11 9.85 30.92
CA THR A 72 1.39 8.50 31.38
C THR A 72 0.72 7.53 30.42
N VAL A 73 1.51 6.61 29.84
CA VAL A 73 1.06 5.60 28.90
C VAL A 73 1.11 4.24 29.57
N LYS A 74 -0.02 3.55 29.58
CA LYS A 74 -0.18 2.21 30.15
C LYS A 74 -0.82 1.26 29.13
N PRO A 75 -0.29 0.05 28.89
CA PRO A 75 -0.92 -0.93 28.03
C PRO A 75 -2.15 -1.54 28.73
N GLU A 76 -3.27 -1.64 28.01
CA GLU A 76 -4.52 -2.22 28.49
C GLU A 76 -5.15 -3.13 27.44
N ASN A 77 -5.94 -4.13 27.88
CA ASN A 77 -6.67 -4.98 26.96
C ASN A 77 -7.96 -4.31 26.50
N ILE A 78 -8.25 -4.45 25.22
CA ILE A 78 -9.48 -3.94 24.61
C ILE A 78 -10.03 -4.96 23.61
N ASN A 79 -11.36 -5.01 23.47
CA ASN A 79 -12.05 -5.88 22.52
C ASN A 79 -12.78 -5.05 21.47
N GLY A 80 -12.92 -5.62 20.28
CA GLY A 80 -13.62 -5.02 19.16
C GLY A 80 -12.76 -4.81 17.92
N ASN A 81 -11.47 -5.13 17.96
CA ASN A 81 -10.59 -5.02 16.79
C ASN A 81 -10.85 -6.17 15.80
N TRP A 82 -11.26 -5.84 14.60
CA TRP A 82 -11.40 -6.80 13.51
C TRP A 82 -11.26 -6.13 12.13
N ASN A 83 -10.89 -6.92 11.17
CA ASN A 83 -10.74 -6.50 9.78
C ASN A 83 -11.27 -7.59 8.86
N ALA A 84 -12.05 -7.19 7.86
CA ALA A 84 -12.53 -8.04 6.79
C ALA A 84 -12.09 -7.45 5.44
N MET A 85 -11.50 -8.26 4.58
CA MET A 85 -11.04 -7.85 3.26
C MET A 85 -11.52 -8.84 2.21
N GLY A 86 -12.07 -8.32 1.11
CA GLY A 86 -12.42 -9.07 -0.09
C GLY A 86 -11.65 -8.52 -1.29
N MET A 87 -11.12 -9.40 -2.11
CA MET A 87 -10.49 -9.07 -3.38
C MET A 87 -11.07 -9.94 -4.49
N PHE A 88 -11.37 -9.31 -5.62
CA PHE A 88 -11.81 -10.01 -6.80
C PHE A 88 -10.99 -9.53 -8.00
N GLY A 89 -10.42 -10.46 -8.71
CA GLY A 89 -9.67 -10.18 -9.94
C GLY A 89 -10.26 -10.96 -11.10
N PHE A 90 -10.41 -10.29 -12.22
CA PHE A 90 -10.89 -10.88 -13.46
C PHE A 90 -10.00 -10.43 -14.62
N ASN A 91 -9.57 -11.37 -15.43
CA ASN A 91 -8.88 -11.08 -16.68
C ASN A 91 -9.46 -11.90 -17.81
N THR A 92 -9.56 -11.33 -18.99
CA THR A 92 -10.01 -12.04 -20.19
C THR A 92 -9.44 -11.44 -21.46
N ALA A 93 -9.11 -12.29 -22.41
CA ALA A 93 -8.93 -11.85 -23.78
C ALA A 93 -10.29 -11.70 -24.48
N LEU A 94 -10.41 -10.77 -25.41
CA LEU A 94 -11.56 -10.63 -26.28
C LEU A 94 -11.50 -11.67 -27.43
N LYS A 95 -12.42 -11.59 -28.39
CA LYS A 95 -12.40 -12.45 -29.60
C LYS A 95 -11.07 -12.35 -30.32
N ASP A 96 -10.57 -11.14 -30.51
CA ASP A 96 -9.18 -10.91 -30.89
C ASP A 96 -8.31 -10.93 -29.66
N LYS A 97 -7.48 -11.96 -29.53
CA LYS A 97 -6.61 -12.16 -28.35
C LYS A 97 -5.54 -11.08 -28.15
N ARG A 98 -5.41 -10.16 -29.10
CA ARG A 98 -4.57 -8.96 -28.94
C ARG A 98 -5.16 -7.98 -27.94
N PHE A 99 -6.48 -8.04 -27.70
CA PHE A 99 -7.16 -7.20 -26.72
C PHE A 99 -7.45 -7.98 -25.45
N THR A 100 -7.01 -7.48 -24.33
CA THR A 100 -7.27 -8.03 -23.00
C THR A 100 -7.88 -6.99 -22.07
N ILE A 101 -8.75 -7.45 -21.19
CA ILE A 101 -9.35 -6.62 -20.14
C ILE A 101 -9.00 -7.25 -18.80
N ASN A 102 -8.55 -6.42 -17.87
CA ASN A 102 -8.29 -6.81 -16.49
C ASN A 102 -9.08 -5.89 -15.57
N SER A 103 -9.75 -6.48 -14.57
CA SER A 103 -10.45 -5.78 -13.50
C SER A 103 -9.95 -6.31 -12.17
N PHE A 104 -9.78 -5.42 -11.21
CA PHE A 104 -9.41 -5.77 -9.84
C PHE A 104 -10.19 -4.91 -8.85
N SER A 105 -11.03 -5.58 -8.08
CA SER A 105 -11.88 -4.96 -7.06
C SER A 105 -11.36 -5.30 -5.67
N LEU A 106 -11.39 -4.33 -4.78
CA LEU A 106 -11.01 -4.45 -3.36
C LEU A 106 -12.12 -3.87 -2.49
N VAL A 107 -12.51 -4.63 -1.47
CA VAL A 107 -13.33 -4.14 -0.35
C VAL A 107 -12.56 -4.45 0.92
N ASN A 108 -12.30 -3.43 1.73
CA ASN A 108 -11.65 -3.62 3.03
C ASN A 108 -12.42 -2.84 4.09
N TYR A 109 -12.85 -3.55 5.13
CA TYR A 109 -13.50 -2.96 6.29
C TYR A 109 -12.65 -3.22 7.51
N THR A 110 -12.34 -2.15 8.24
CA THR A 110 -11.57 -2.21 9.47
C THR A 110 -12.37 -1.57 10.60
N ASN A 111 -12.54 -2.30 11.69
CA ASN A 111 -13.05 -1.80 12.96
C ASN A 111 -11.90 -1.79 13.96
N ALA A 112 -11.35 -0.60 14.20
CA ALA A 112 -10.25 -0.39 15.13
C ALA A 112 -10.75 0.25 16.41
N VAL A 113 -10.34 -0.29 17.55
CA VAL A 113 -10.74 0.19 18.86
C VAL A 113 -9.50 0.52 19.67
N ALA A 114 -9.52 1.68 20.33
CA ALA A 114 -8.46 2.15 21.20
C ALA A 114 -9.05 2.93 22.37
N TYR A 115 -8.23 3.19 23.40
CA TYR A 115 -8.57 4.15 24.43
C TYR A 115 -8.15 5.55 23.99
N LEU A 116 -9.05 6.50 24.15
CA LEU A 116 -8.82 7.90 23.85
C LEU A 116 -9.14 8.73 25.08
N TYR A 117 -8.18 9.58 25.49
CA TYR A 117 -8.40 10.48 26.62
C TYR A 117 -9.45 11.54 26.28
N ASN A 118 -10.47 11.61 27.11
CA ASN A 118 -11.54 12.59 27.02
C ASN A 118 -11.28 13.72 28.01
N GLU A 119 -10.98 14.90 27.49
CA GLU A 119 -10.66 16.08 28.31
C GLU A 119 -11.83 16.53 29.18
N SER A 120 -13.06 16.30 28.74
CA SER A 120 -14.26 16.72 29.48
C SER A 120 -14.54 15.82 30.70
N THR A 121 -14.28 14.53 30.58
CA THR A 121 -14.52 13.56 31.64
C THR A 121 -13.26 13.21 32.43
N GLN A 122 -12.08 13.57 31.92
CA GLN A 122 -10.74 13.27 32.45
C GLN A 122 -10.47 11.75 32.60
N VAL A 123 -11.15 10.94 31.79
CA VAL A 123 -10.95 9.49 31.73
C VAL A 123 -10.67 9.02 30.32
N ASN A 124 -10.14 7.81 30.22
CA ASN A 124 -9.94 7.16 28.93
C ASN A 124 -11.23 6.45 28.51
N ASP A 125 -11.87 6.97 27.50
CA ASP A 125 -13.05 6.35 26.90
C ASP A 125 -12.65 5.42 25.75
N LYS A 126 -13.45 4.37 25.56
CA LYS A 126 -13.30 3.48 24.43
C LYS A 126 -13.74 4.20 23.17
N ASN A 127 -12.83 4.37 22.23
CA ASN A 127 -13.09 4.96 20.92
C ASN A 127 -13.10 3.88 19.85
N THR A 128 -14.07 3.95 18.95
CA THR A 128 -14.17 3.08 17.79
C THR A 128 -13.93 3.91 16.53
N SER A 129 -13.00 3.45 15.69
CA SER A 129 -12.77 4.02 14.37
C SER A 129 -13.07 2.95 13.32
N THR A 130 -13.97 3.25 12.40
CA THR A 130 -14.32 2.37 11.29
C THR A 130 -13.82 2.96 9.99
N THR A 131 -13.22 2.12 9.17
CA THR A 131 -12.78 2.49 7.83
C THR A 131 -13.30 1.46 6.83
N LEU A 132 -14.06 1.92 5.84
CA LEU A 132 -14.44 1.13 4.68
C LEU A 132 -13.68 1.67 3.46
N THR A 133 -12.91 0.82 2.83
CA THR A 133 -12.21 1.12 1.57
C THR A 133 -12.83 0.32 0.45
N LEU A 134 -13.23 1.00 -0.62
CA LEU A 134 -13.71 0.40 -1.86
C LEU A 134 -12.75 0.80 -2.97
N GLY A 135 -12.16 -0.16 -3.64
CA GLY A 135 -11.22 0.06 -4.72
C GLY A 135 -11.60 -0.70 -5.98
N GLU A 136 -11.46 -0.06 -7.13
CA GLU A 136 -11.59 -0.70 -8.45
C GLU A 136 -10.46 -0.22 -9.36
N ASN A 137 -9.88 -1.17 -10.09
CA ASN A 137 -8.91 -0.91 -11.14
C ASN A 137 -9.32 -1.64 -12.41
N LEU A 138 -9.42 -0.92 -13.49
CA LEU A 138 -9.78 -1.44 -14.80
C LEU A 138 -8.69 -1.12 -15.81
N ASN A 139 -8.23 -2.14 -16.53
CA ASN A 139 -7.21 -1.98 -17.57
C ASN A 139 -7.67 -2.63 -18.86
N GLY A 140 -7.52 -1.92 -19.97
CA GLY A 140 -7.69 -2.44 -21.33
C GLY A 140 -6.35 -2.38 -22.05
N THR A 141 -5.88 -3.54 -22.54
CA THR A 141 -4.56 -3.62 -23.22
C THR A 141 -4.76 -4.17 -24.62
N PHE A 142 -4.15 -3.46 -25.59
CA PHE A 142 -3.90 -3.96 -26.93
C PHE A 142 -2.42 -4.33 -27.05
N ARG A 143 -2.13 -5.51 -27.61
CA ARG A 143 -0.76 -5.98 -27.81
C ARG A 143 -0.61 -6.69 -29.13
N ASN A 144 0.46 -6.34 -29.84
CA ASN A 144 0.96 -7.12 -30.96
C ASN A 144 2.47 -7.42 -30.78
N ASP A 145 3.18 -7.82 -31.81
CA ASP A 145 4.58 -8.26 -31.73
C ASP A 145 5.55 -7.13 -31.38
N TRP A 146 5.24 -5.88 -31.73
CA TRP A 146 6.13 -4.74 -31.57
C TRP A 146 5.54 -3.60 -30.74
N PHE A 147 4.24 -3.64 -30.44
CA PHE A 147 3.53 -2.55 -29.78
C PHE A 147 2.58 -3.07 -28.72
N GLU A 148 2.63 -2.46 -27.55
CA GLU A 148 1.65 -2.65 -26.47
C GLU A 148 1.12 -1.29 -26.03
N PHE A 149 -0.19 -1.16 -25.97
CA PHE A 149 -0.88 0.01 -25.48
C PHE A 149 -1.90 -0.39 -24.42
N THR A 150 -1.86 0.29 -23.28
CA THR A 150 -2.79 0.06 -22.16
C THR A 150 -3.43 1.37 -21.78
N ILE A 151 -4.75 1.36 -21.63
CA ILE A 151 -5.51 2.39 -20.93
C ILE A 151 -5.91 1.85 -19.57
N ASN A 152 -5.85 2.68 -18.55
CA ASN A 152 -6.19 2.31 -17.19
C ASN A 152 -7.10 3.35 -16.54
N GLY A 153 -7.98 2.86 -15.67
CA GLY A 153 -8.81 3.66 -14.80
C GLY A 153 -8.82 3.07 -13.40
N SER A 154 -8.84 3.90 -12.38
CA SER A 154 -8.93 3.45 -10.99
C SER A 154 -9.79 4.40 -10.18
N ILE A 155 -10.47 3.85 -9.20
CA ILE A 155 -11.15 4.61 -8.16
C ILE A 155 -10.89 3.93 -6.81
N ASN A 156 -10.66 4.74 -5.80
CA ASN A 156 -10.51 4.28 -4.43
C ASN A 156 -11.30 5.25 -3.53
N TYR A 157 -12.29 4.73 -2.85
CA TYR A 157 -13.16 5.48 -1.94
C TYR A 157 -12.94 5.00 -0.53
N ASN A 158 -12.68 5.93 0.40
CA ASN A 158 -12.49 5.65 1.81
C ASN A 158 -13.60 6.33 2.62
N PHE A 159 -14.27 5.55 3.42
CA PHE A 159 -15.28 6.01 4.34
C PHE A 159 -14.75 5.88 5.76
N GLU A 160 -14.42 7.00 6.39
CA GLU A 160 -13.77 7.05 7.69
C GLU A 160 -14.73 7.63 8.74
N ARG A 161 -14.95 6.89 9.81
CA ARG A 161 -15.78 7.29 10.95
C ARG A 161 -15.01 7.09 12.25
N ASN A 162 -15.11 8.06 13.13
CA ASN A 162 -14.59 8.02 14.48
C ASN A 162 -15.72 8.40 15.44
N GLU A 163 -15.94 7.56 16.46
CA GLU A 163 -17.08 7.69 17.35
C GLU A 163 -16.94 8.89 18.28
N LEU A 164 -15.79 9.01 18.97
CA LEU A 164 -15.54 10.09 19.93
C LEU A 164 -15.06 11.39 19.30
N ARG A 165 -14.60 11.36 18.05
CA ARG A 165 -14.10 12.53 17.32
C ARG A 165 -14.75 12.63 15.95
N PRO A 166 -16.07 12.89 15.89
CA PRO A 166 -16.79 12.96 14.61
C PRO A 166 -16.28 14.08 13.69
N GLU A 167 -15.58 15.06 14.24
CA GLU A 167 -14.87 16.08 13.46
C GLU A 167 -13.75 15.52 12.58
N ASN A 168 -13.26 14.30 12.86
CA ASN A 168 -12.29 13.60 12.02
C ASN A 168 -12.94 12.75 10.93
N ASN A 169 -14.26 12.64 10.93
CA ASN A 169 -15.00 11.89 9.91
C ASN A 169 -14.83 12.52 8.54
N GLN A 170 -14.57 11.72 7.54
CA GLN A 170 -14.43 12.18 6.16
C GLN A 170 -14.63 11.02 5.18
N GLU A 171 -14.80 11.39 3.92
CA GLU A 171 -15.04 10.48 2.81
C GLU A 171 -14.11 10.83 1.64
N PRO A 172 -12.80 10.68 1.83
CA PRO A 172 -11.88 10.96 0.75
C PRO A 172 -11.97 9.88 -0.32
N TYR A 173 -11.87 10.33 -1.57
CA TYR A 173 -11.74 9.42 -2.70
C TYR A 173 -10.64 9.87 -3.63
N THR A 174 -10.02 8.89 -4.24
CA THR A 174 -9.03 9.11 -5.29
C THR A 174 -9.52 8.43 -6.55
N PHE A 175 -9.35 9.09 -7.67
CA PHE A 175 -9.56 8.46 -8.97
C PHE A 175 -8.38 8.76 -9.88
N GLY A 176 -8.04 7.77 -10.66
CA GLY A 176 -6.94 7.87 -11.61
C GLY A 176 -7.38 7.40 -12.98
N TYR A 177 -6.81 7.98 -14.00
CA TYR A 177 -6.88 7.47 -15.36
C TYR A 177 -5.58 7.76 -16.09
N GLY A 178 -5.25 6.89 -17.03
CA GLY A 178 -3.99 7.04 -17.71
C GLY A 178 -3.86 6.13 -18.93
N ALA A 179 -2.73 6.28 -19.58
CA ALA A 179 -2.34 5.44 -20.68
C ALA A 179 -0.84 5.13 -20.60
N SER A 180 -0.48 3.94 -21.04
CA SER A 180 0.92 3.54 -21.19
C SER A 180 1.15 2.84 -22.51
N THR A 181 2.35 2.95 -23.03
CA THR A 181 2.74 2.25 -24.24
C THR A 181 4.17 1.72 -24.13
N ASN A 182 4.38 0.56 -24.75
CA ASN A 182 5.69 -0.05 -24.95
C ASN A 182 5.84 -0.33 -26.45
N ILE A 183 6.91 0.18 -27.04
CA ILE A 183 7.23 0.02 -28.47
C ILE A 183 8.56 -0.67 -28.57
N SER A 184 8.56 -1.86 -29.18
CA SER A 184 9.78 -2.59 -29.52
C SER A 184 10.23 -2.13 -30.91
N LEU A 185 11.27 -1.35 -30.94
CA LEU A 185 11.86 -0.83 -32.16
C LEU A 185 12.86 -1.82 -32.76
N PRO A 186 13.25 -1.68 -34.05
CA PRO A 186 14.38 -2.40 -34.59
C PRO A 186 15.64 -2.21 -33.74
N TRP A 187 16.63 -3.09 -33.91
CA TRP A 187 17.92 -3.05 -33.21
C TRP A 187 17.83 -3.30 -31.70
N SER A 188 16.78 -4.01 -31.24
CA SER A 188 16.58 -4.33 -29.80
C SER A 188 16.46 -3.09 -28.90
N MET A 189 15.91 -2.01 -29.45
CA MET A 189 15.57 -0.80 -28.71
C MET A 189 14.12 -0.89 -28.23
N THR A 190 13.84 -0.36 -27.04
CA THR A 190 12.48 -0.28 -26.47
C THR A 190 12.21 1.15 -26.01
N LEU A 191 11.08 1.70 -26.43
CA LEU A 191 10.54 2.96 -25.93
C LEU A 191 9.32 2.64 -25.06
N SER A 192 9.35 3.10 -23.81
CA SER A 192 8.23 2.97 -22.87
C SER A 192 7.84 4.34 -22.36
N THR A 193 6.55 4.61 -22.28
CA THR A 193 6.05 5.84 -21.66
C THR A 193 4.71 5.58 -21.00
N ASN A 194 4.46 6.28 -19.89
CA ASN A 194 3.17 6.28 -19.24
C ASN A 194 2.81 7.68 -18.73
N ILE A 195 1.56 8.02 -18.91
CA ILE A 195 0.96 9.23 -18.38
C ILE A 195 -0.25 8.85 -17.54
N THR A 196 -0.30 9.35 -16.31
CA THR A 196 -1.39 9.04 -15.37
C THR A 196 -1.81 10.32 -14.65
N ASN A 197 -3.08 10.63 -14.67
CA ASN A 197 -3.65 11.66 -13.82
C ASN A 197 -4.22 11.01 -12.56
N ASN A 198 -3.75 11.44 -11.39
CA ASN A 198 -4.26 11.04 -10.09
C ASN A 198 -4.94 12.23 -9.44
N ALA A 199 -6.21 12.09 -9.13
CA ALA A 199 -7.00 13.13 -8.50
C ALA A 199 -7.44 12.68 -7.10
N ARG A 200 -7.27 13.54 -6.12
CA ARG A 200 -7.71 13.35 -4.73
C ARG A 200 -8.77 14.36 -4.38
N ARG A 201 -9.85 13.91 -3.72
CA ARG A 201 -11.01 14.72 -3.33
C ARG A 201 -11.55 14.26 -1.99
N GLY A 202 -12.40 15.10 -1.38
CA GLY A 202 -13.10 14.76 -0.14
C GLY A 202 -12.27 14.91 1.13
N TYR A 203 -11.01 15.36 1.03
CA TYR A 203 -10.21 15.68 2.21
C TYR A 203 -10.64 17.04 2.77
N ARG A 204 -10.72 17.15 4.10
CA ARG A 204 -10.98 18.43 4.78
C ARG A 204 -9.88 19.45 4.56
N ASP A 205 -8.64 19.00 4.53
CA ASP A 205 -7.52 19.82 4.18
C ASP A 205 -7.51 20.06 2.66
N ALA A 206 -7.81 21.27 2.25
CA ALA A 206 -7.87 21.65 0.84
C ALA A 206 -6.55 21.41 0.09
N SER A 207 -5.41 21.45 0.79
CA SER A 207 -4.09 21.19 0.22
C SER A 207 -3.92 19.75 -0.28
N MET A 208 -4.72 18.84 0.26
CA MET A 208 -4.72 17.41 -0.12
C MET A 208 -5.62 17.11 -1.34
N ASN A 209 -6.53 18.01 -1.70
CA ASN A 209 -7.43 17.87 -2.85
C ASN A 209 -6.74 18.32 -4.13
N LYS A 210 -5.85 17.48 -4.66
CA LYS A 210 -4.98 17.79 -5.81
C LYS A 210 -5.25 16.90 -7.01
N ASN A 211 -4.88 17.40 -8.18
CA ASN A 211 -4.66 16.62 -9.38
C ASN A 211 -3.16 16.54 -9.63
N GLU A 212 -2.67 15.35 -9.94
CA GLU A 212 -1.27 15.09 -10.21
C GLU A 212 -1.18 14.37 -11.56
N LEU A 213 -0.75 15.09 -12.59
CA LEU A 213 -0.48 14.51 -13.91
C LEU A 213 0.98 14.09 -13.96
N ILE A 214 1.21 12.78 -13.81
CA ILE A 214 2.56 12.21 -13.77
C ILE A 214 2.87 11.61 -15.14
N TRP A 215 3.96 12.06 -15.73
CA TRP A 215 4.43 11.55 -17.00
C TRP A 215 5.85 11.01 -16.84
N ASN A 216 6.03 9.72 -17.18
CA ASN A 216 7.33 9.03 -17.17
C ASN A 216 7.64 8.53 -18.57
N ALA A 217 8.92 8.51 -18.92
CA ALA A 217 9.40 7.98 -20.18
C ALA A 217 10.71 7.23 -19.99
N GLN A 218 10.92 6.21 -20.80
CA GLN A 218 12.13 5.40 -20.80
C GLN A 218 12.48 5.02 -22.22
N ILE A 219 13.76 5.08 -22.54
CA ILE A 219 14.34 4.47 -23.72
C ILE A 219 15.42 3.48 -23.29
N ALA A 220 15.37 2.27 -23.80
CA ALA A 220 16.32 1.22 -23.47
C ALA A 220 16.88 0.59 -24.73
N GLN A 221 18.18 0.35 -24.74
CA GLN A 221 18.91 -0.33 -25.82
C GLN A 221 19.54 -1.61 -25.26
N ASN A 222 19.15 -2.74 -25.83
CA ASN A 222 19.83 -3.99 -25.57
C ASN A 222 20.95 -4.19 -26.58
N PHE A 223 22.09 -4.66 -26.13
CA PHE A 223 23.26 -4.90 -26.98
C PHE A 223 24.08 -6.09 -26.43
N LEU A 224 25.15 -6.44 -27.13
CA LEU A 224 25.95 -7.65 -26.98
C LEU A 224 25.19 -8.94 -27.37
N LYS A 225 25.93 -10.02 -27.56
CA LYS A 225 25.39 -11.30 -27.98
C LYS A 225 24.35 -11.82 -26.97
N GLY A 226 23.15 -12.13 -27.47
CA GLY A 226 22.04 -12.60 -26.64
C GLY A 226 21.42 -11.50 -25.76
N ASN A 227 21.56 -10.22 -26.11
CA ASN A 227 21.04 -9.09 -25.34
C ASN A 227 21.56 -9.12 -23.88
N ALA A 228 22.84 -9.43 -23.71
CA ALA A 228 23.43 -9.58 -22.38
C ALA A 228 23.62 -8.25 -21.65
N ALA A 229 23.69 -7.14 -22.35
CA ALA A 229 23.78 -5.81 -21.77
C ALA A 229 22.60 -4.92 -22.19
N THR A 230 22.17 -4.07 -21.28
CA THR A 230 21.13 -3.07 -21.50
C THR A 230 21.61 -1.73 -20.95
N ILE A 231 21.46 -0.68 -21.73
CA ILE A 231 21.54 0.69 -21.26
C ILE A 231 20.16 1.33 -21.36
N SER A 232 19.70 2.02 -20.33
CA SER A 232 18.43 2.73 -20.34
C SER A 232 18.57 4.14 -19.78
N LEU A 233 17.85 5.06 -20.42
CA LEU A 233 17.62 6.42 -19.94
C LEU A 233 16.17 6.48 -19.49
N GLU A 234 15.97 6.83 -18.22
CA GLU A 234 14.67 6.87 -17.55
C GLU A 234 14.42 8.29 -17.03
N ILE A 235 13.26 8.85 -17.33
CA ILE A 235 12.85 10.17 -16.85
C ILE A 235 11.55 10.00 -16.10
N TYR A 236 11.57 10.39 -14.82
CA TYR A 236 10.44 10.29 -13.92
C TYR A 236 9.84 11.66 -13.67
N ASP A 237 8.49 11.70 -13.60
CA ASP A 237 7.67 12.89 -13.34
C ASP A 237 8.18 14.12 -14.14
N ILE A 238 8.13 14.01 -15.47
CA ILE A 238 8.58 15.06 -16.41
C ILE A 238 7.88 16.40 -16.12
N LEU A 239 6.62 16.33 -15.67
CA LEU A 239 5.79 17.51 -15.39
C LEU A 239 5.96 18.06 -13.96
N ARG A 240 6.72 17.37 -13.09
CA ARG A 240 7.00 17.76 -11.69
C ARG A 240 5.73 17.99 -10.86
N GLN A 241 4.74 17.12 -11.01
CA GLN A 241 3.45 17.26 -10.33
C GLN A 241 3.23 16.28 -9.19
N GLN A 242 4.11 15.32 -8.98
CA GLN A 242 4.00 14.35 -7.89
C GLN A 242 4.20 15.02 -6.53
N SER A 243 3.27 14.80 -5.59
CA SER A 243 3.37 15.31 -4.22
C SER A 243 3.91 14.25 -3.25
N ASN A 244 4.55 14.73 -2.18
CA ASN A 244 5.16 13.91 -1.12
C ASN A 244 4.32 13.94 0.17
N ILE A 245 2.99 14.01 0.07
CA ILE A 245 2.10 14.08 1.22
C ILE A 245 1.40 12.73 1.38
N SER A 246 1.47 12.16 2.58
CA SER A 246 0.71 10.99 2.99
C SER A 246 -0.11 11.27 4.24
N ARG A 247 -1.21 10.54 4.40
CA ARG A 247 -2.09 10.66 5.55
C ARG A 247 -2.52 9.29 6.03
N SER A 248 -2.63 9.13 7.35
CA SER A 248 -3.24 7.98 7.98
C SER A 248 -4.17 8.40 9.12
N LEU A 249 -5.24 7.65 9.34
CA LEU A 249 -6.15 7.75 10.46
C LEU A 249 -6.21 6.40 11.17
N THR A 250 -5.99 6.42 12.48
CA THR A 250 -6.16 5.28 13.38
C THR A 250 -7.21 5.60 14.43
N ALA A 251 -7.51 4.65 15.33
CA ALA A 251 -8.50 4.88 16.37
C ALA A 251 -8.08 5.95 17.41
N ASP A 252 -6.78 6.17 17.54
CA ASP A 252 -6.17 7.06 18.53
C ASP A 252 -5.41 8.24 17.92
N MET A 253 -5.06 8.18 16.62
CA MET A 253 -4.18 9.15 16.01
C MET A 253 -4.59 9.51 14.59
N ARG A 254 -4.46 10.78 14.25
CA ARG A 254 -4.44 11.28 12.87
C ARG A 254 -3.04 11.77 12.55
N SER A 255 -2.44 11.23 11.49
CA SER A 255 -1.12 11.63 11.02
C SER A 255 -1.19 12.19 9.61
N VAL A 256 -0.52 13.30 9.38
CA VAL A 256 -0.23 13.86 8.06
C VAL A 256 1.28 14.02 7.98
N SER A 257 1.87 13.36 7.00
CA SER A 257 3.32 13.38 6.78
C SER A 257 3.61 14.02 5.43
N GLU A 258 4.45 15.03 5.45
CA GLU A 258 5.05 15.62 4.27
C GLU A 258 6.54 15.37 4.31
N TYR A 259 7.11 14.85 3.23
CA TYR A 259 8.54 14.56 3.17
C TYR A 259 9.16 15.17 1.92
N ASN A 260 10.37 15.66 2.08
CA ASN A 260 11.12 16.23 0.97
C ASN A 260 11.82 15.10 0.20
N GLY A 261 11.25 14.74 -0.94
CA GLY A 261 11.78 13.69 -1.84
C GLY A 261 12.01 14.21 -3.24
N ILE A 262 12.97 13.62 -3.92
CA ILE A 262 13.20 13.89 -5.34
C ILE A 262 12.22 13.04 -6.15
N ASN A 263 11.18 13.66 -6.69
CA ASN A 263 10.18 12.97 -7.51
C ASN A 263 10.49 13.03 -8.99
N SER A 264 10.98 14.20 -9.46
CA SER A 264 11.34 14.43 -10.87
C SER A 264 12.85 14.31 -11.03
N TYR A 265 13.27 13.28 -11.75
CA TYR A 265 14.69 13.02 -12.00
C TYR A 265 14.91 12.24 -13.29
N CYS A 266 16.14 12.28 -13.76
CA CYS A 266 16.62 11.49 -14.88
C CYS A 266 17.65 10.48 -14.38
N MET A 267 17.56 9.24 -14.82
CA MET A 267 18.47 8.17 -14.43
C MET A 267 18.99 7.44 -15.65
N LEU A 268 20.31 7.31 -15.71
CA LEU A 268 20.98 6.42 -16.64
C LEU A 268 21.30 5.10 -15.92
N ARG A 269 20.78 4.00 -16.46
CA ARG A 269 21.00 2.66 -15.90
C ARG A 269 21.76 1.80 -16.91
N PHE A 270 22.76 1.11 -16.42
CA PHE A 270 23.46 0.05 -17.14
C PHE A 270 23.23 -1.28 -16.42
N SER A 271 22.82 -2.31 -17.15
CA SER A 271 22.67 -3.68 -16.63
C SER A 271 23.43 -4.66 -17.50
N TYR A 272 24.13 -5.58 -16.88
CA TYR A 272 24.80 -6.67 -17.57
C TYR A 272 24.44 -8.02 -16.94
N ARG A 273 24.01 -8.95 -17.79
CA ARG A 273 23.61 -10.31 -17.37
C ARG A 273 24.80 -11.25 -17.51
N LEU A 274 25.38 -11.64 -16.38
CA LEU A 274 26.39 -12.68 -16.33
C LEU A 274 25.72 -14.06 -16.33
N ASN A 275 25.82 -14.79 -17.46
CA ASN A 275 25.43 -16.20 -17.52
C ASN A 275 26.60 -17.06 -17.05
N VAL A 276 26.88 -17.06 -15.75
CA VAL A 276 28.01 -17.84 -15.18
C VAL A 276 27.69 -19.34 -15.11
N PHE A 277 26.42 -19.69 -15.08
CA PHE A 277 25.98 -21.07 -15.04
C PHE A 277 25.16 -21.37 -16.31
N GLY A 278 25.79 -22.10 -17.23
CA GLY A 278 25.16 -22.56 -18.46
C GLY A 278 24.04 -23.57 -18.17
N ASN A 279 22.84 -23.07 -17.87
CA ASN A 279 21.67 -23.91 -17.69
C ASN A 279 20.92 -24.02 -19.02
N LYS A 280 21.06 -25.15 -19.71
CA LYS A 280 20.36 -25.50 -20.94
C LYS A 280 18.83 -25.63 -20.81
N GLY A 281 18.21 -25.11 -19.75
CA GLY A 281 16.84 -25.44 -19.37
C GLY A 281 15.86 -24.33 -19.03
N ALA A 282 16.21 -23.04 -19.12
CA ALA A 282 15.26 -21.98 -18.77
C ALA A 282 15.12 -20.92 -19.86
N ARG A 283 14.45 -21.27 -20.97
CA ARG A 283 13.78 -20.26 -21.82
C ARG A 283 12.49 -19.79 -21.12
N GLY A 284 12.62 -19.12 -20.00
CA GLY A 284 11.56 -18.29 -19.45
C GLY A 284 11.75 -16.88 -19.96
N ASN A 285 10.82 -16.39 -20.76
CA ASN A 285 10.72 -14.98 -21.10
C ASN A 285 10.62 -14.18 -19.79
N MET A 286 11.75 -13.67 -19.28
CA MET A 286 11.71 -12.57 -18.33
C MET A 286 11.26 -11.36 -19.14
N ARG A 287 9.96 -11.09 -19.14
CA ARG A 287 9.42 -9.80 -19.49
C ARG A 287 10.09 -8.77 -18.60
N GLN A 288 10.81 -7.87 -19.22
CA GLN A 288 11.28 -6.65 -18.58
C GLN A 288 10.00 -5.92 -18.12
N GLY A 289 9.80 -5.87 -16.78
CA GLY A 289 8.61 -5.27 -16.19
C GLY A 289 8.46 -3.83 -16.68
N GLY A 290 7.37 -3.57 -17.37
CA GLY A 290 6.89 -2.21 -17.55
C GLY A 290 6.75 -1.56 -16.16
N PHE A 291 6.78 -0.24 -16.10
CA PHE A 291 6.59 0.53 -14.88
C PHE A 291 5.43 -0.04 -14.09
N ASP A 292 5.73 -0.87 -13.08
CA ASP A 292 4.76 -1.14 -12.03
C ASP A 292 4.51 0.20 -11.37
N GLY A 293 3.31 0.71 -11.53
CA GLY A 293 2.87 1.91 -10.84
C GLY A 293 3.08 1.67 -9.34
N GLY A 294 4.20 2.18 -8.83
CA GLY A 294 4.59 2.00 -7.45
C GLY A 294 3.53 2.55 -6.54
N GLY A 295 2.62 1.69 -6.09
CA GLY A 295 1.87 1.98 -4.89
C GLY A 295 2.90 2.24 -3.79
N HIS A 296 2.96 3.48 -3.33
CA HIS A 296 3.81 3.88 -2.23
C HIS A 296 3.57 2.93 -1.04
N ARG A 297 4.46 1.98 -0.84
CA ARG A 297 4.61 1.36 0.47
C ARG A 297 5.20 2.45 1.35
N GLY A 298 4.38 3.03 2.20
CA GLY A 298 4.83 3.91 3.27
C GLY A 298 6.00 3.26 4.03
N PRO A 299 6.88 4.04 4.63
CA PRO A 299 8.02 3.51 5.37
C PRO A 299 7.52 2.52 6.42
N ARG A 300 8.02 1.28 6.35
CA ARG A 300 7.82 0.29 7.41
C ARG A 300 8.45 0.86 8.66
N GLY A 301 7.66 1.06 9.70
CA GLY A 301 8.17 1.36 11.03
C GLY A 301 9.19 0.29 11.46
N PRO A 302 10.10 0.61 12.38
CA PRO A 302 11.15 -0.30 12.80
C PRO A 302 10.53 -1.56 13.41
N HIS A 303 10.69 -2.69 12.74
CA HIS A 303 10.38 -3.99 13.32
C HIS A 303 11.38 -4.25 14.43
N GLY A 304 10.87 -4.33 15.66
CA GLY A 304 11.60 -4.89 16.78
C GLY A 304 12.07 -6.31 16.44
N GLY A 305 13.38 -6.54 16.52
CA GLY A 305 14.00 -7.81 16.24
C GLY A 305 13.51 -8.90 17.19
N GLY A 306 12.86 -9.92 16.66
CA GLY A 306 12.65 -11.18 17.35
C GLY A 306 13.90 -12.08 17.18
N PRO A 307 14.27 -12.90 18.20
CA PRO A 307 15.49 -13.68 18.19
C PRO A 307 15.46 -14.80 17.17
N GLY A 308 16.57 -14.97 16.48
CA GLY A 308 16.80 -15.97 15.46
C GLY A 308 16.55 -17.40 15.94
N ARG A 309 15.86 -18.18 15.12
CA ARG A 309 15.82 -19.65 15.23
C ARG A 309 17.08 -20.21 14.57
N MET A 310 17.94 -20.78 15.41
CA MET A 310 19.02 -21.68 14.97
C MET A 310 18.44 -22.86 14.19
N MET A 311 18.95 -23.07 13.00
CA MET A 311 18.87 -24.38 12.35
C MET A 311 19.72 -25.39 13.13
N ARG A 312 19.14 -26.53 13.44
CA ARG A 312 19.89 -27.78 13.71
C ARG A 312 19.51 -28.78 12.62
N PHE A 313 20.58 -29.26 11.98
CA PHE A 313 20.78 -30.50 11.20
C PHE A 313 19.59 -31.12 10.46
#